data_2a6a7f4192fdfcf028c1545ca8635313
#
_entry.id   2a6a7f4192fdfcf028c1545ca8635313
#
_cell.length_a   1.000
_cell.length_b   1.000
_cell.length_c   1.000
_cell.angle_alpha   90.00
_cell.angle_beta   90.00
_cell.angle_gamma   90.00
#
_symmetry.space_group_name_H-M   'P 1'
#
loop_
_entity.id
_entity.type
_entity.pdbx_description
1 polymer ?
#
loop_
_entity_poly.entity_id
_entity_poly.type
_entity_poly.pdbx_seq_one_letter_code
_entity_poly.pdbx_strand_id
1 'polypeptide(L)'
;PVSIQGYELLDAQKQADLLVFLSSIGRYILMGLQLLFTVPLIFIIFPQTEGLAYQLLGYIWNPIRGIFVGIIDYVPKLFTIIVIWYAVKYLVRLVLYLAREVEAGRLKINGFYPDWAMPTFHIARFLLYAFMIAMIYPYLPGSDSGVFQGISVFVGLIVSLGSSTVIGNIIAGLVITYMRPFKMGDRIKLNDTTGDIIEKTPLVTRIRTPKNEVVTVPNSFIMSSHTVNYSTSAREYGLIIHSEVSIGYDIPW
;
A
#
# COMPACT_ATOMS: atom_id res chain seq x y z
N PRO A 1 -3.94 3.83 37.78
CA PRO A 1 -3.25 2.82 36.98
C PRO A 1 -3.76 2.85 35.54
N VAL A 2 -2.84 2.87 34.56
CA VAL A 2 -3.21 2.75 33.14
C VAL A 2 -3.29 1.26 32.85
N SER A 3 -4.52 0.76 32.67
CA SER A 3 -4.77 -0.66 32.36
C SER A 3 -5.32 -0.79 30.93
N ILE A 4 -4.79 -1.75 30.15
CA ILE A 4 -5.33 -2.16 28.87
C ILE A 4 -5.76 -3.62 29.00
N GLN A 5 -7.05 -3.89 28.80
CA GLN A 5 -7.66 -5.24 28.89
C GLN A 5 -7.36 -6.01 30.20
N GLY A 6 -7.34 -5.30 31.35
CA GLY A 6 -7.10 -5.94 32.64
C GLY A 6 -5.62 -6.19 33.01
N TYR A 7 -4.68 -5.80 32.14
CA TYR A 7 -3.25 -5.83 32.44
C TYR A 7 -2.81 -4.44 32.92
N GLU A 8 -2.35 -4.33 34.17
CA GLU A 8 -1.82 -3.08 34.73
C GLU A 8 -0.42 -2.83 34.13
N LEU A 9 -0.35 -2.02 33.08
CA LEU A 9 0.91 -1.65 32.41
C LEU A 9 1.79 -0.78 33.32
N LEU A 10 1.19 0.05 34.17
CA LEU A 10 1.88 0.94 35.08
C LEU A 10 1.20 0.88 36.45
N ASP A 11 1.81 0.14 37.37
CA ASP A 11 1.48 0.18 38.79
C ASP A 11 1.80 1.57 39.37
N ALA A 12 1.14 1.95 40.49
CA ALA A 12 1.31 3.26 41.14
C ALA A 12 2.78 3.56 41.48
N GLN A 13 3.54 2.55 41.89
CA GLN A 13 4.97 2.70 42.14
C GLN A 13 5.77 3.00 40.85
N LYS A 14 5.52 2.27 39.78
CA LYS A 14 6.20 2.51 38.49
C LYS A 14 5.85 3.89 37.88
N GLN A 15 4.63 4.37 38.10
CA GLN A 15 4.24 5.74 37.72
C GLN A 15 5.01 6.78 38.53
N ALA A 16 5.15 6.60 39.87
CA ALA A 16 5.91 7.48 40.69
C ALA A 16 7.41 7.49 40.32
N ASP A 17 7.99 6.32 40.07
CA ASP A 17 9.38 6.18 39.65
C ASP A 17 9.62 6.85 38.29
N LEU A 18 8.69 6.70 37.35
CA LEU A 18 8.75 7.35 36.02
C LEU A 18 8.65 8.86 36.14
N LEU A 19 7.78 9.38 36.99
CA LEU A 19 7.67 10.81 37.28
C LEU A 19 8.91 11.38 37.94
N VAL A 20 9.49 10.66 38.91
CA VAL A 20 10.77 11.04 39.56
C VAL A 20 11.90 11.04 38.55
N PHE A 21 11.97 10.01 37.68
CA PHE A 21 12.96 9.93 36.60
C PHE A 21 12.84 11.08 35.62
N LEU A 22 11.62 11.36 35.13
CA LEU A 22 11.33 12.49 34.23
C LEU A 22 11.64 13.84 34.89
N SER A 23 11.28 14.02 36.16
CA SER A 23 11.61 15.22 36.92
C SER A 23 13.13 15.41 37.09
N SER A 24 13.87 14.31 37.30
CA SER A 24 15.33 14.35 37.41
C SER A 24 15.96 14.75 36.07
N ILE A 25 15.51 14.14 34.96
CA ILE A 25 15.94 14.53 33.59
C ILE A 25 15.61 16.01 33.36
N GLY A 26 14.38 16.43 33.67
CA GLY A 26 13.94 17.84 33.52
C GLY A 26 14.86 18.80 34.29
N ARG A 27 15.25 18.45 35.52
CA ARG A 27 16.18 19.23 36.31
C ARG A 27 17.55 19.36 35.63
N TYR A 28 18.12 18.26 35.14
CA TYR A 28 19.42 18.32 34.44
C TYR A 28 19.35 19.10 33.15
N ILE A 29 18.25 18.99 32.38
CA ILE A 29 18.02 19.80 31.19
C ILE A 29 17.94 21.29 31.54
N LEU A 30 17.17 21.65 32.59
CA LEU A 30 17.05 23.03 33.03
C LEU A 30 18.39 23.58 33.53
N MET A 31 19.18 22.81 34.28
CA MET A 31 20.52 23.22 34.70
C MET A 31 21.46 23.41 33.51
N GLY A 32 21.41 22.50 32.51
CA GLY A 32 22.18 22.64 31.28
C GLY A 32 21.80 23.88 30.48
N LEU A 33 20.50 24.13 30.32
CA LEU A 33 20.00 25.35 29.68
C LEU A 33 20.43 26.61 30.44
N GLN A 34 20.32 26.63 31.77
CA GLN A 34 20.77 27.74 32.57
C GLN A 34 22.26 28.04 32.39
N LEU A 35 23.11 27.00 32.44
CA LEU A 35 24.55 27.18 32.18
C LEU A 35 24.82 27.67 30.76
N LEU A 36 24.11 27.12 29.76
CA LEU A 36 24.25 27.47 28.35
C LEU A 36 23.99 28.97 28.08
N PHE A 37 23.08 29.59 28.83
CA PHE A 37 22.82 31.03 28.74
C PHE A 37 23.68 31.87 29.69
N THR A 38 23.92 31.37 30.90
CA THR A 38 24.65 32.15 31.93
C THR A 38 26.13 32.32 31.58
N VAL A 39 26.79 31.25 31.07
CA VAL A 39 28.23 31.33 30.74
C VAL A 39 28.54 32.36 29.67
N PRO A 40 27.85 32.46 28.53
CA PRO A 40 28.08 33.51 27.53
C PRO A 40 27.83 34.91 28.10
N LEU A 41 26.78 35.07 28.94
CA LEU A 41 26.47 36.38 29.54
C LEU A 41 27.59 36.86 30.47
N ILE A 42 28.23 35.99 31.23
CA ILE A 42 29.40 36.32 32.04
C ILE A 42 30.58 36.75 31.16
N PHE A 43 30.82 36.04 30.02
CA PHE A 43 31.91 36.36 29.12
C PHE A 43 31.72 37.70 28.38
N ILE A 44 30.51 38.18 28.21
CA ILE A 44 30.24 39.51 27.62
C ILE A 44 30.76 40.65 28.52
N ILE A 45 30.82 40.46 29.85
CA ILE A 45 31.24 41.48 30.82
C ILE A 45 32.71 41.84 30.64
N PHE A 46 33.55 40.94 30.16
CA PHE A 46 34.97 41.15 30.01
C PHE A 46 35.34 41.36 28.54
N PRO A 47 35.98 42.50 28.15
CA PRO A 47 36.31 42.78 26.77
C PRO A 47 37.22 41.71 26.10
N GLN A 48 38.07 41.00 26.89
CA GLN A 48 38.94 39.94 26.38
C GLN A 48 38.21 38.68 25.99
N THR A 49 37.00 38.43 26.51
CA THR A 49 36.24 37.21 26.27
C THR A 49 34.93 37.44 25.50
N GLU A 50 34.65 38.68 25.13
CA GLU A 50 33.47 39.07 24.37
C GLU A 50 33.32 38.29 23.06
N GLY A 51 34.41 38.11 22.33
CA GLY A 51 34.40 37.32 21.09
C GLY A 51 34.01 35.85 21.29
N LEU A 52 34.43 35.23 22.40
CA LEU A 52 34.02 33.87 22.77
C LEU A 52 32.54 33.82 23.15
N ALA A 53 32.01 34.84 23.82
CA ALA A 53 30.62 34.93 24.17
C ALA A 53 29.72 34.93 22.93
N TYR A 54 30.03 35.75 21.94
CA TYR A 54 29.26 35.78 20.68
C TYR A 54 29.34 34.45 19.89
N GLN A 55 30.47 33.76 19.93
CA GLN A 55 30.59 32.42 19.33
C GLN A 55 29.71 31.42 20.06
N LEU A 56 29.72 31.38 21.38
CA LEU A 56 28.88 30.49 22.19
C LEU A 56 27.37 30.79 21.97
N LEU A 57 26.97 32.06 21.99
CA LEU A 57 25.61 32.45 21.65
C LEU A 57 25.23 32.08 20.22
N GLY A 58 26.19 32.15 19.27
CA GLY A 58 26.00 31.71 17.91
C GLY A 58 25.70 30.21 17.81
N TYR A 59 26.35 29.37 18.61
CA TYR A 59 26.04 27.93 18.65
C TYR A 59 24.62 27.63 19.14
N ILE A 60 24.02 28.51 19.91
CA ILE A 60 22.62 28.40 20.36
C ILE A 60 21.68 29.00 19.31
N TRP A 61 21.98 30.24 18.89
CA TRP A 61 21.08 31.03 18.04
C TRP A 61 21.01 30.52 16.60
N ASN A 62 22.14 30.09 16.03
CA ASN A 62 22.17 29.64 14.65
C ASN A 62 21.30 28.41 14.37
N PRO A 63 21.32 27.34 15.20
CA PRO A 63 20.38 26.22 15.02
C PRO A 63 18.92 26.64 15.17
N ILE A 64 18.60 27.49 16.16
CA ILE A 64 17.25 27.96 16.39
C ILE A 64 16.76 28.77 15.16
N ARG A 65 17.56 29.74 14.73
CA ARG A 65 17.28 30.51 13.50
C ARG A 65 17.16 29.59 12.29
N GLY A 66 18.05 28.60 12.17
CA GLY A 66 18.03 27.62 11.07
C GLY A 66 16.71 26.83 11.02
N ILE A 67 16.18 26.43 12.18
CA ILE A 67 14.86 25.75 12.27
C ILE A 67 13.75 26.68 11.77
N PHE A 68 13.70 27.92 12.25
CA PHE A 68 12.66 28.88 11.85
C PHE A 68 12.74 29.23 10.35
N VAL A 69 13.94 29.51 9.85
CA VAL A 69 14.16 29.77 8.42
C VAL A 69 13.79 28.54 7.61
N GLY A 70 14.23 27.35 8.04
CA GLY A 70 13.90 26.10 7.37
C GLY A 70 12.40 25.81 7.29
N ILE A 71 11.63 26.16 8.34
CA ILE A 71 10.15 26.04 8.31
C ILE A 71 9.57 27.00 7.27
N ILE A 72 10.03 28.26 7.26
CA ILE A 72 9.55 29.26 6.30
C ILE A 72 9.89 28.86 4.86
N ASP A 73 11.12 28.40 4.61
CA ASP A 73 11.57 27.95 3.31
C ASP A 73 10.86 26.67 2.82
N TYR A 74 10.28 25.91 3.78
CA TYR A 74 9.51 24.71 3.45
C TYR A 74 8.06 25.03 3.03
N VAL A 75 7.51 26.19 3.40
CA VAL A 75 6.12 26.57 3.07
C VAL A 75 5.81 26.46 1.57
N PRO A 76 6.65 26.96 0.62
CA PRO A 76 6.40 26.78 -0.81
C PRO A 76 6.39 25.33 -1.24
N LYS A 77 7.27 24.49 -0.68
CA LYS A 77 7.31 23.04 -0.95
C LYS A 77 6.04 22.37 -0.47
N LEU A 78 5.58 22.70 0.73
CA LEU A 78 4.32 22.20 1.29
C LEU A 78 3.12 22.59 0.41
N PHE A 79 3.09 23.84 -0.06
CA PHE A 79 2.05 24.29 -1.00
C PHE A 79 2.06 23.46 -2.29
N THR A 80 3.23 23.18 -2.86
CA THR A 80 3.37 22.32 -4.04
C THR A 80 2.85 20.91 -3.77
N ILE A 81 3.18 20.31 -2.62
CA ILE A 81 2.65 18.99 -2.21
C ILE A 81 1.12 19.01 -2.16
N ILE A 82 0.54 20.05 -1.56
CA ILE A 82 -0.92 20.19 -1.45
C ILE A 82 -1.55 20.30 -2.85
N VAL A 83 -0.98 21.08 -3.74
CA VAL A 83 -1.47 21.23 -5.13
C VAL A 83 -1.42 19.90 -5.88
N ILE A 84 -0.29 19.18 -5.81
CA ILE A 84 -0.15 17.85 -6.43
C ILE A 84 -1.21 16.89 -5.87
N TRP A 85 -1.39 16.86 -4.55
CA TRP A 85 -2.37 15.99 -3.90
C TRP A 85 -3.80 16.28 -4.35
N TYR A 86 -4.20 17.56 -4.39
CA TYR A 86 -5.53 17.94 -4.87
C TYR A 86 -5.70 17.63 -6.35
N ALA A 87 -4.70 17.92 -7.20
CA ALA A 87 -4.74 17.63 -8.63
C ALA A 87 -4.97 16.13 -8.89
N VAL A 88 -4.19 15.26 -8.25
CA VAL A 88 -4.34 13.81 -8.38
C VAL A 88 -5.66 13.33 -7.80
N LYS A 89 -6.09 13.85 -6.65
CA LYS A 89 -7.39 13.51 -6.04
C LYS A 89 -8.56 13.80 -6.98
N TYR A 90 -8.57 14.96 -7.63
CA TYR A 90 -9.63 15.29 -8.59
C TYR A 90 -9.50 14.47 -9.87
N LEU A 91 -8.28 14.20 -10.35
CA LEU A 91 -8.05 13.32 -11.48
C LEU A 91 -8.59 11.90 -11.22
N VAL A 92 -8.31 11.33 -10.04
CA VAL A 92 -8.86 10.03 -9.63
C VAL A 92 -10.40 10.05 -9.59
N ARG A 93 -11.02 11.15 -9.12
CA ARG A 93 -12.48 11.30 -9.14
C ARG A 93 -13.04 11.34 -10.56
N LEU A 94 -12.37 12.05 -11.45
CA LEU A 94 -12.74 12.11 -12.87
C LEU A 94 -12.69 10.72 -13.51
N VAL A 95 -11.60 9.98 -13.30
CA VAL A 95 -11.44 8.61 -13.82
C VAL A 95 -12.51 7.68 -13.24
N LEU A 96 -12.84 7.81 -11.95
CA LEU A 96 -13.91 7.04 -11.31
C LEU A 96 -15.28 7.35 -11.94
N TYR A 97 -15.56 8.63 -12.18
CA TYR A 97 -16.79 9.05 -12.81
C TYR A 97 -16.93 8.43 -14.20
N LEU A 98 -15.88 8.53 -15.04
CA LEU A 98 -15.87 7.92 -16.36
C LEU A 98 -16.03 6.39 -16.31
N ALA A 99 -15.34 5.73 -15.38
CA ALA A 99 -15.46 4.28 -15.22
C ALA A 99 -16.90 3.85 -14.85
N ARG A 100 -17.57 4.60 -13.98
CA ARG A 100 -18.99 4.33 -13.62
C ARG A 100 -19.96 4.56 -14.78
N GLU A 101 -19.71 5.57 -15.61
CA GLU A 101 -20.53 5.81 -16.81
C GLU A 101 -20.38 4.69 -17.84
N VAL A 102 -19.17 4.14 -17.98
CA VAL A 102 -18.91 2.97 -18.84
C VAL A 102 -19.55 1.71 -18.27
N GLU A 103 -19.38 1.46 -16.95
CA GLU A 103 -19.98 0.30 -16.27
C GLU A 103 -21.51 0.30 -16.38
N ALA A 104 -22.14 1.48 -16.23
CA ALA A 104 -23.57 1.65 -16.38
C ALA A 104 -24.06 1.57 -17.84
N GLY A 105 -23.17 1.39 -18.80
CA GLY A 105 -23.49 1.33 -20.23
C GLY A 105 -23.93 2.66 -20.86
N ARG A 106 -23.85 3.78 -20.10
CA ARG A 106 -24.19 5.13 -20.60
C ARG A 106 -23.11 5.67 -21.54
N LEU A 107 -21.84 5.40 -21.23
CA LEU A 107 -20.71 5.69 -22.09
C LEU A 107 -20.23 4.41 -22.77
N LYS A 108 -20.43 4.30 -24.07
CA LYS A 108 -20.00 3.14 -24.86
C LYS A 108 -18.68 3.45 -25.56
N ILE A 109 -17.69 2.62 -25.30
CA ILE A 109 -16.36 2.69 -25.96
C ILE A 109 -16.23 1.44 -26.82
N ASN A 110 -16.04 1.61 -28.14
CA ASN A 110 -15.88 0.50 -29.05
C ASN A 110 -14.70 -0.38 -28.66
N GLY A 111 -14.93 -1.68 -28.53
CA GLY A 111 -13.92 -2.65 -28.13
C GLY A 111 -13.65 -2.72 -26.62
N PHE A 112 -14.36 -1.95 -25.80
CA PHE A 112 -14.21 -1.97 -24.34
C PHE A 112 -15.48 -2.50 -23.67
N TYR A 113 -15.35 -3.56 -22.87
CA TYR A 113 -16.48 -4.16 -22.17
C TYR A 113 -16.78 -3.42 -20.86
N PRO A 114 -18.07 -3.23 -20.48
CA PRO A 114 -18.44 -2.58 -19.23
C PRO A 114 -17.78 -3.21 -17.98
N ASP A 115 -17.66 -4.54 -17.96
CA ASP A 115 -17.03 -5.30 -16.86
C ASP A 115 -15.55 -4.95 -16.64
N TRP A 116 -14.88 -4.33 -17.63
CA TRP A 116 -13.48 -3.90 -17.50
C TRP A 116 -13.34 -2.53 -16.86
N ALA A 117 -14.41 -1.76 -16.76
CA ALA A 117 -14.37 -0.38 -16.32
C ALA A 117 -13.80 -0.25 -14.89
N MET A 118 -14.34 -0.99 -13.95
CA MET A 118 -13.86 -0.95 -12.55
C MET A 118 -12.47 -1.53 -12.35
N PRO A 119 -12.10 -2.69 -12.91
CA PRO A 119 -10.71 -3.16 -12.87
C PRO A 119 -9.71 -2.15 -13.45
N THR A 120 -10.01 -1.55 -14.61
CA THR A 120 -9.16 -0.52 -15.22
C THR A 120 -9.04 0.71 -14.34
N PHE A 121 -10.14 1.16 -13.73
CA PHE A 121 -10.10 2.25 -12.75
C PHE A 121 -9.18 1.92 -11.57
N HIS A 122 -9.24 0.71 -11.01
CA HIS A 122 -8.37 0.34 -9.88
C HIS A 122 -6.89 0.36 -10.25
N ILE A 123 -6.54 -0.07 -11.47
CA ILE A 123 -5.17 0.03 -11.99
C ILE A 123 -4.77 1.50 -12.15
N ALA A 124 -5.59 2.29 -12.84
CA ALA A 124 -5.33 3.70 -13.07
C ALA A 124 -5.17 4.46 -11.75
N ARG A 125 -6.04 4.20 -10.77
CA ARG A 125 -5.96 4.78 -9.42
C ARG A 125 -4.65 4.43 -8.73
N PHE A 126 -4.24 3.16 -8.77
CA PHE A 126 -2.97 2.72 -8.19
C PHE A 126 -1.79 3.46 -8.84
N LEU A 127 -1.73 3.52 -10.17
CA LEU A 127 -0.68 4.22 -10.90
C LEU A 127 -0.67 5.72 -10.60
N LEU A 128 -1.83 6.37 -10.56
CA LEU A 128 -1.94 7.80 -10.23
C LEU A 128 -1.40 8.10 -8.83
N TYR A 129 -1.71 7.27 -7.84
CA TYR A 129 -1.14 7.44 -6.49
C TYR A 129 0.35 7.12 -6.44
N ALA A 130 0.82 6.11 -7.16
CA ALA A 130 2.25 5.81 -7.25
C ALA A 130 3.03 6.99 -7.87
N PHE A 131 2.51 7.56 -8.98
CA PHE A 131 3.07 8.76 -9.59
C PHE A 131 2.99 9.98 -8.66
N MET A 132 1.91 10.14 -7.91
CA MET A 132 1.77 11.21 -6.93
C MET A 132 2.89 11.13 -5.88
N ILE A 133 3.16 9.94 -5.33
CA ILE A 133 4.23 9.73 -4.35
C ILE A 133 5.59 10.08 -4.98
N ALA A 134 5.84 9.63 -6.21
CA ALA A 134 7.07 9.94 -6.93
C ALA A 134 7.24 11.46 -7.18
N MET A 135 6.15 12.17 -7.52
CA MET A 135 6.16 13.63 -7.71
C MET A 135 6.33 14.40 -6.39
N ILE A 136 5.80 13.90 -5.29
CA ILE A 136 5.91 14.53 -3.96
C ILE A 136 7.29 14.31 -3.35
N TYR A 137 7.95 13.19 -3.66
CA TYR A 137 9.21 12.77 -3.08
C TYR A 137 10.30 13.88 -3.03
N PRO A 138 10.59 14.65 -4.11
CA PRO A 138 11.62 15.71 -4.09
C PRO A 138 11.29 16.87 -3.14
N TYR A 139 10.02 17.03 -2.75
CA TYR A 139 9.56 18.10 -1.87
C TYR A 139 9.54 17.70 -0.39
N LEU A 140 9.84 16.42 -0.07
CA LEU A 140 9.91 15.96 1.32
C LEU A 140 11.18 16.50 2.02
N PRO A 141 11.09 16.87 3.31
CA PRO A 141 12.25 17.32 4.05
C PRO A 141 13.29 16.18 4.15
N GLY A 142 14.53 16.48 3.76
CA GLY A 142 15.63 15.51 3.80
C GLY A 142 15.70 14.55 2.62
N SER A 143 14.83 14.66 1.61
CA SER A 143 14.86 13.82 0.40
C SER A 143 16.20 13.88 -0.35
N ASP A 144 16.90 15.01 -0.26
CA ASP A 144 18.21 15.21 -0.90
C ASP A 144 19.36 14.55 -0.12
N SER A 145 19.13 14.07 1.11
CA SER A 145 20.18 13.42 1.90
C SER A 145 20.50 12.02 1.38
N GLY A 146 21.78 11.67 1.29
CA GLY A 146 22.21 10.34 0.87
C GLY A 146 21.70 9.22 1.77
N VAL A 147 21.48 9.52 3.07
CA VAL A 147 20.90 8.57 4.03
C VAL A 147 19.44 8.27 3.67
N PHE A 148 18.66 9.31 3.39
CA PHE A 148 17.24 9.14 3.02
C PHE A 148 17.10 8.38 1.70
N GLN A 149 17.95 8.70 0.71
CA GLN A 149 18.01 7.97 -0.56
C GLN A 149 18.37 6.50 -0.37
N GLY A 150 19.42 6.22 0.42
CA GLY A 150 19.85 4.86 0.73
C GLY A 150 18.76 4.03 1.42
N ILE A 151 18.09 4.60 2.44
CA ILE A 151 16.96 3.95 3.13
C ILE A 151 15.80 3.70 2.14
N SER A 152 15.48 4.67 1.28
CA SER A 152 14.40 4.54 0.30
C SER A 152 14.65 3.40 -0.70
N VAL A 153 15.88 3.29 -1.21
CA VAL A 153 16.29 2.18 -2.09
C VAL A 153 16.21 0.84 -1.35
N PHE A 154 16.72 0.78 -0.12
CA PHE A 154 16.71 -0.44 0.69
C PHE A 154 15.28 -0.92 0.98
N VAL A 155 14.39 -0.02 1.41
CA VAL A 155 12.97 -0.33 1.63
C VAL A 155 12.32 -0.77 0.31
N GLY A 156 12.60 -0.08 -0.80
CA GLY A 156 12.11 -0.45 -2.12
C GLY A 156 12.51 -1.86 -2.54
N LEU A 157 13.74 -2.27 -2.28
CA LEU A 157 14.22 -3.62 -2.55
C LEU A 157 13.50 -4.66 -1.69
N ILE A 158 13.36 -4.43 -0.38
CA ILE A 158 12.64 -5.35 0.52
C ILE A 158 11.19 -5.53 0.05
N VAL A 159 10.50 -4.43 -0.24
CA VAL A 159 9.11 -4.47 -0.72
C VAL A 159 9.04 -5.19 -2.07
N SER A 160 9.95 -4.90 -3.00
CA SER A 160 9.99 -5.55 -4.31
C SER A 160 10.17 -7.06 -4.22
N LEU A 161 11.15 -7.52 -3.44
CA LEU A 161 11.42 -8.95 -3.26
C LEU A 161 10.29 -9.65 -2.50
N GLY A 162 9.78 -9.02 -1.43
CA GLY A 162 8.69 -9.59 -0.62
C GLY A 162 7.34 -9.64 -1.33
N SER A 163 7.10 -8.75 -2.29
CA SER A 163 5.81 -8.62 -2.98
C SER A 163 5.68 -9.45 -4.26
N SER A 164 6.72 -10.15 -4.69
CA SER A 164 6.78 -10.83 -6.00
C SER A 164 5.58 -11.75 -6.24
N THR A 165 5.24 -12.62 -5.29
CA THR A 165 4.09 -13.53 -5.40
C THR A 165 2.75 -12.78 -5.45
N VAL A 166 2.60 -11.73 -4.65
CA VAL A 166 1.38 -10.91 -4.61
C VAL A 166 1.19 -10.18 -5.93
N ILE A 167 2.24 -9.55 -6.44
CA ILE A 167 2.24 -8.86 -7.74
C ILE A 167 1.94 -9.84 -8.86
N GLY A 168 2.55 -11.04 -8.86
CA GLY A 168 2.28 -12.09 -9.82
C GLY A 168 0.81 -12.52 -9.86
N ASN A 169 0.16 -12.66 -8.69
CA ASN A 169 -1.26 -12.97 -8.61
C ASN A 169 -2.15 -11.82 -9.09
N ILE A 170 -1.80 -10.56 -8.79
CA ILE A 170 -2.54 -9.39 -9.27
C ILE A 170 -2.46 -9.32 -10.80
N ILE A 171 -1.27 -9.46 -11.38
CA ILE A 171 -1.08 -9.44 -12.85
C ILE A 171 -1.88 -10.58 -13.48
N ALA A 172 -1.81 -11.79 -12.94
CA ALA A 172 -2.59 -12.93 -13.42
C ALA A 172 -4.10 -12.66 -13.34
N GLY A 173 -4.59 -12.08 -12.24
CA GLY A 173 -5.99 -11.69 -12.06
C GLY A 173 -6.45 -10.66 -13.10
N LEU A 174 -5.60 -9.70 -13.43
CA LEU A 174 -5.85 -8.73 -14.50
C LEU A 174 -5.94 -9.43 -15.87
N VAL A 175 -4.96 -10.27 -16.20
CA VAL A 175 -4.95 -11.04 -17.46
C VAL A 175 -6.21 -11.87 -17.58
N ILE A 176 -6.61 -12.62 -16.54
CA ILE A 176 -7.86 -13.40 -16.51
C ILE A 176 -9.08 -12.51 -16.74
N THR A 177 -9.07 -11.29 -16.21
CA THR A 177 -10.19 -10.35 -16.38
C THR A 177 -10.32 -9.87 -17.82
N TYR A 178 -9.21 -9.54 -18.47
CA TYR A 178 -9.21 -9.05 -19.85
C TYR A 178 -9.31 -10.17 -20.91
N MET A 179 -8.63 -11.28 -20.70
CA MET A 179 -8.73 -12.45 -21.62
C MET A 179 -10.06 -13.19 -21.50
N ARG A 180 -10.74 -13.10 -20.35
CA ARG A 180 -12.06 -13.71 -20.09
C ARG A 180 -12.12 -15.20 -20.43
N PRO A 181 -11.18 -16.04 -19.98
CA PRO A 181 -11.23 -17.48 -20.27
C PRO A 181 -12.47 -18.14 -19.65
N PHE A 182 -13.05 -17.53 -18.64
CA PHE A 182 -14.30 -17.90 -17.97
C PHE A 182 -14.97 -16.67 -17.33
N LYS A 183 -16.26 -16.77 -17.05
CA LYS A 183 -17.08 -15.75 -16.39
C LYS A 183 -17.52 -16.23 -15.00
N MET A 184 -18.06 -15.30 -14.20
CA MET A 184 -18.75 -15.67 -12.96
C MET A 184 -19.90 -16.63 -13.26
N GLY A 185 -20.00 -17.70 -12.47
CA GLY A 185 -21.00 -18.76 -12.64
C GLY A 185 -20.66 -19.80 -13.70
N ASP A 186 -19.56 -19.67 -14.43
CA ASP A 186 -19.14 -20.72 -15.37
C ASP A 186 -18.61 -21.93 -14.62
N ARG A 187 -18.95 -23.14 -15.12
CA ARG A 187 -18.37 -24.40 -14.68
C ARG A 187 -17.07 -24.64 -15.41
N ILE A 188 -16.00 -24.78 -14.64
CA ILE A 188 -14.67 -25.03 -15.16
C ILE A 188 -14.05 -26.27 -14.52
N LYS A 189 -13.08 -26.86 -15.22
CA LYS A 189 -12.13 -27.83 -14.65
C LYS A 189 -10.74 -27.19 -14.69
N LEU A 190 -10.10 -27.15 -13.54
CA LEU A 190 -8.75 -26.66 -13.34
C LEU A 190 -7.93 -27.81 -12.74
N ASN A 191 -7.06 -28.44 -13.53
CA ASN A 191 -6.41 -29.69 -13.18
C ASN A 191 -7.45 -30.74 -12.69
N ASP A 192 -7.37 -31.14 -11.41
CA ASP A 192 -8.29 -32.10 -10.81
C ASP A 192 -9.53 -31.49 -10.15
N THR A 193 -9.60 -30.16 -10.07
CA THR A 193 -10.72 -29.47 -9.45
C THR A 193 -11.75 -29.06 -10.49
N THR A 194 -12.98 -29.57 -10.36
CA THR A 194 -14.11 -29.14 -11.19
C THR A 194 -15.14 -28.43 -10.31
N GLY A 195 -15.68 -27.31 -10.78
CA GLY A 195 -16.70 -26.57 -10.04
C GLY A 195 -17.12 -25.28 -10.73
N ASP A 196 -17.99 -24.52 -10.06
CA ASP A 196 -18.55 -23.29 -10.54
C ASP A 196 -17.80 -22.09 -9.94
N ILE A 197 -17.49 -21.09 -10.75
CA ILE A 197 -16.82 -19.87 -10.30
C ILE A 197 -17.81 -19.03 -9.48
N ILE A 198 -17.51 -18.84 -8.20
CA ILE A 198 -18.37 -18.08 -7.29
C ILE A 198 -17.83 -16.70 -6.96
N GLU A 199 -16.51 -16.49 -7.07
CA GLU A 199 -15.88 -15.21 -6.77
C GLU A 199 -14.57 -15.05 -7.53
N LYS A 200 -14.29 -13.83 -7.97
CA LYS A 200 -13.02 -13.42 -8.57
C LYS A 200 -12.51 -12.19 -7.85
N THR A 201 -11.36 -12.30 -7.22
CA THR A 201 -10.65 -11.17 -6.60
C THR A 201 -9.34 -10.90 -7.36
N PRO A 202 -8.67 -9.78 -7.11
CA PRO A 202 -7.36 -9.52 -7.73
C PRO A 202 -6.29 -10.58 -7.46
N LEU A 203 -6.38 -11.30 -6.34
CA LEU A 203 -5.37 -12.28 -5.92
C LEU A 203 -5.78 -13.72 -6.17
N VAL A 204 -7.06 -14.02 -5.96
CA VAL A 204 -7.57 -15.40 -5.97
C VAL A 204 -8.92 -15.49 -6.68
N THR A 205 -9.17 -16.66 -7.24
CA THR A 205 -10.48 -17.07 -7.75
C THR A 205 -11.01 -18.19 -6.87
N ARG A 206 -12.30 -18.14 -6.48
CA ARG A 206 -12.97 -19.17 -5.68
C ARG A 206 -13.90 -20.00 -6.55
N ILE A 207 -13.78 -21.30 -6.38
CA ILE A 207 -14.52 -22.32 -7.14
C ILE A 207 -15.32 -23.14 -6.15
N ARG A 208 -16.63 -23.33 -6.39
CA ARG A 208 -17.48 -24.21 -5.63
C ARG A 208 -17.57 -25.56 -6.34
N THR A 209 -17.10 -26.61 -5.67
CA THR A 209 -17.17 -27.98 -6.19
C THR A 209 -18.61 -28.55 -6.11
N PRO A 210 -18.93 -29.64 -6.84
CA PRO A 210 -20.20 -30.33 -6.72
C PRO A 210 -20.49 -30.87 -5.30
N LYS A 211 -19.45 -31.06 -4.47
CA LYS A 211 -19.58 -31.44 -3.06
C LYS A 211 -19.87 -30.25 -2.13
N ASN A 212 -20.10 -29.06 -2.70
CA ASN A 212 -20.32 -27.81 -1.98
C ASN A 212 -19.11 -27.30 -1.17
N GLU A 213 -17.91 -27.74 -1.52
CA GLU A 213 -16.64 -27.25 -0.98
C GLU A 213 -16.19 -25.98 -1.74
N VAL A 214 -15.59 -25.02 -1.05
CA VAL A 214 -15.04 -23.81 -1.68
C VAL A 214 -13.54 -23.95 -1.78
N VAL A 215 -13.03 -24.06 -3.00
CA VAL A 215 -11.60 -24.13 -3.31
C VAL A 215 -11.13 -22.74 -3.70
N THR A 216 -10.14 -22.21 -2.97
CA THR A 216 -9.52 -20.92 -3.26
C THR A 216 -8.23 -21.16 -4.05
N VAL A 217 -8.19 -20.64 -5.26
CA VAL A 217 -7.07 -20.83 -6.19
C VAL A 217 -6.38 -19.50 -6.46
N PRO A 218 -5.04 -19.39 -6.25
CA PRO A 218 -4.28 -18.21 -6.65
C PRO A 218 -4.39 -17.95 -8.16
N ASN A 219 -4.57 -16.69 -8.56
CA ASN A 219 -4.73 -16.37 -9.98
C ASN A 219 -3.52 -16.76 -10.83
N SER A 220 -2.29 -16.65 -10.27
CA SER A 220 -1.07 -17.08 -10.95
C SER A 220 -1.06 -18.59 -11.26
N PHE A 221 -1.65 -19.40 -10.37
CA PHE A 221 -1.80 -20.83 -10.59
C PHE A 221 -2.77 -21.13 -11.75
N ILE A 222 -3.88 -20.39 -11.83
CA ILE A 222 -4.84 -20.53 -12.95
C ILE A 222 -4.16 -20.21 -14.28
N MET A 223 -3.35 -19.17 -14.34
CA MET A 223 -2.63 -18.74 -15.55
C MET A 223 -1.57 -19.74 -16.00
N SER A 224 -0.97 -20.49 -15.07
CA SER A 224 0.03 -21.52 -15.37
C SER A 224 -0.56 -22.92 -15.60
N SER A 225 -1.88 -23.07 -15.44
CA SER A 225 -2.58 -24.35 -15.53
C SER A 225 -3.51 -24.43 -16.75
N HIS A 226 -3.83 -25.66 -17.15
CA HIS A 226 -4.85 -25.89 -18.17
C HIS A 226 -6.25 -25.68 -17.57
N THR A 227 -7.04 -24.83 -18.21
CA THR A 227 -8.43 -24.56 -17.82
C THR A 227 -9.39 -25.04 -18.90
N VAL A 228 -10.32 -25.90 -18.55
CA VAL A 228 -11.42 -26.34 -19.42
C VAL A 228 -12.68 -25.60 -18.99
N ASN A 229 -13.31 -24.86 -19.90
CA ASN A 229 -14.57 -24.17 -19.66
C ASN A 229 -15.74 -24.97 -20.25
N TYR A 230 -16.49 -25.64 -19.39
CA TYR A 230 -17.64 -26.42 -19.81
C TYR A 230 -18.84 -25.56 -20.19
N SER A 231 -19.05 -24.43 -19.49
CA SER A 231 -20.22 -23.59 -19.71
C SER A 231 -20.23 -22.88 -21.07
N THR A 232 -19.06 -22.44 -21.53
CA THR A 232 -18.94 -21.82 -22.87
C THR A 232 -19.16 -22.86 -23.95
N SER A 233 -18.48 -24.01 -23.86
CA SER A 233 -18.62 -25.08 -24.84
C SER A 233 -20.04 -25.65 -24.89
N ALA A 234 -20.70 -25.80 -23.73
CA ALA A 234 -22.10 -26.30 -23.68
C ALA A 234 -23.08 -25.38 -24.39
N ARG A 235 -22.86 -24.05 -24.33
CA ARG A 235 -23.76 -23.05 -24.96
C ARG A 235 -23.58 -22.95 -26.48
N GLU A 236 -22.34 -23.11 -26.96
CA GLU A 236 -22.00 -22.89 -28.36
C GLU A 236 -22.07 -24.17 -29.20
N TYR A 237 -21.58 -25.28 -28.69
CA TYR A 237 -21.37 -26.53 -29.45
C TYR A 237 -22.02 -27.75 -28.81
N GLY A 238 -22.50 -27.67 -27.59
CA GLY A 238 -22.89 -28.81 -26.78
C GLY A 238 -21.68 -29.51 -26.16
N LEU A 239 -21.93 -30.43 -25.24
CA LEU A 239 -20.90 -31.28 -24.62
C LEU A 239 -21.12 -32.73 -25.05
N ILE A 240 -20.05 -33.38 -25.44
CA ILE A 240 -20.09 -34.82 -25.73
C ILE A 240 -20.09 -35.56 -24.38
N ILE A 241 -21.15 -36.29 -24.12
CA ILE A 241 -21.27 -37.17 -22.97
C ILE A 241 -20.92 -38.59 -23.47
N HIS A 242 -19.96 -39.22 -22.82
CA HIS A 242 -19.66 -40.63 -23.06
C HIS A 242 -19.91 -41.40 -21.77
N SER A 243 -20.38 -42.60 -21.91
CA SER A 243 -20.52 -43.56 -20.84
C SER A 243 -19.82 -44.88 -21.23
N GLU A 244 -19.12 -45.42 -20.27
CA GLU A 244 -18.49 -46.74 -20.42
C GLU A 244 -19.42 -47.78 -19.80
N VAL A 245 -19.75 -48.79 -20.57
CA VAL A 245 -20.56 -49.93 -20.13
C VAL A 245 -19.70 -51.19 -20.23
N SER A 246 -19.47 -51.82 -19.11
CA SER A 246 -18.82 -53.14 -19.11
C SER A 246 -19.80 -54.21 -19.57
N ILE A 247 -19.47 -54.91 -20.64
CA ILE A 247 -20.27 -55.98 -21.19
C ILE A 247 -19.65 -57.29 -20.69
N GLY A 248 -20.49 -58.18 -20.13
CA GLY A 248 -20.05 -59.53 -19.74
C GLY A 248 -19.72 -60.37 -20.96
N TYR A 249 -18.88 -61.38 -20.79
CA TYR A 249 -18.44 -62.28 -21.86
C TYR A 249 -19.58 -63.14 -22.42
N ASP A 250 -20.76 -63.12 -21.79
CA ASP A 250 -21.93 -63.94 -22.19
C ASP A 250 -22.79 -63.28 -23.29
N ILE A 251 -22.43 -62.07 -23.76
CA ILE A 251 -23.14 -61.39 -24.84
C ILE A 251 -22.55 -61.81 -26.19
N PRO A 252 -23.31 -62.45 -27.06
CA PRO A 252 -22.82 -62.76 -28.39
C PRO A 252 -22.58 -61.48 -29.21
N TRP A 253 -21.55 -61.55 -30.06
CA TRP A 253 -21.14 -60.41 -30.91
C TRP A 253 -22.18 -60.11 -31.97
#